data_08cc6a11cfb6865345a07a04cac31633
#
_entry.id   08cc6a11cfb6865345a07a04cac31633
#
_cell.length_a   1.000
_cell.length_b   1.000
_cell.length_c   1.000
_cell.angle_alpha   90.00
_cell.angle_beta   90.00
_cell.angle_gamma   90.00
#
_symmetry.space_group_name_H-M   'P 1'
#
loop_
_entity.id
_entity.type
_entity.pdbx_description
1 polymer ?
#
loop_
_entity_poly.entity_id
_entity_poly.type
_entity_poly.pdbx_seq_one_letter_code
_entity_poly.pdbx_strand_id
1 'polypeptide(L)'
;GLKMTERICQADNADTPVSVRVNRMKTAPDEAKAELERAGMTVTPHRAFADILLCTGGDAAATEAFRAGRITVQDAASALAAFVADPKPGTAVLDCCAAPGGKSFAMAERMQGKGSLTSCDIYEHKLKRIQEGAARLGLPNIRTELQDASAFRAEWAESADTVLCDVPCSGLGIIRKKPETRYKDPDEIAKLPALQLAILENCARYVKKGGTLVYSTCTILRRENEDVVRAFLAAHPEFAPAPWSHPVCGEREDGMVTLLPPEHDTDGFFIAKLKRIGN
;
A
#
# COMPACT_ATOMS: atom_id res chain seq x y z
N GLY A 1 -13.08 19.05 -11.46
CA GLY A 1 -14.12 19.51 -12.39
C GLY A 1 -14.20 18.57 -13.61
N LEU A 2 -15.18 18.78 -14.52
CA LEU A 2 -15.50 17.89 -15.66
C LEU A 2 -14.28 17.41 -16.46
N LYS A 3 -13.36 18.31 -16.82
CA LYS A 3 -12.14 17.95 -17.56
C LYS A 3 -11.27 16.90 -16.84
N MET A 4 -11.17 16.98 -15.53
CA MET A 4 -10.42 15.99 -14.76
C MET A 4 -11.17 14.65 -14.71
N THR A 5 -12.49 14.69 -14.56
CA THR A 5 -13.33 13.47 -14.59
C THR A 5 -13.19 12.76 -15.94
N GLU A 6 -13.25 13.49 -17.06
CA GLU A 6 -13.04 12.93 -18.39
C GLU A 6 -11.65 12.27 -18.53
N ARG A 7 -10.59 12.94 -18.05
CA ARG A 7 -9.23 12.38 -18.05
C ARG A 7 -9.11 11.10 -17.21
N ILE A 8 -9.76 11.06 -16.04
CA ILE A 8 -9.78 9.86 -15.19
C ILE A 8 -10.51 8.73 -15.92
N CYS A 9 -11.69 8.98 -16.47
CA CYS A 9 -12.46 7.98 -17.24
C CYS A 9 -11.67 7.46 -18.45
N GLN A 10 -10.95 8.32 -19.14
CA GLN A 10 -10.07 7.91 -20.25
C GLN A 10 -8.93 7.02 -19.76
N ALA A 11 -8.26 7.38 -18.65
CA ALA A 11 -7.19 6.59 -18.05
C ALA A 11 -7.70 5.23 -17.53
N ASP A 12 -8.93 5.18 -17.00
CA ASP A 12 -9.56 3.94 -16.53
C ASP A 12 -9.96 2.96 -17.64
N ASN A 13 -10.02 3.44 -18.89
CA ASN A 13 -10.31 2.62 -20.08
C ASN A 13 -9.09 2.37 -20.97
N ALA A 14 -7.91 2.90 -20.58
CA ALA A 14 -6.67 2.69 -21.33
C ALA A 14 -6.02 1.34 -20.96
N ASP A 15 -5.37 0.72 -21.93
CA ASP A 15 -4.49 -0.42 -21.69
C ASP A 15 -3.33 0.04 -20.78
N THR A 16 -3.08 -0.74 -19.73
CA THR A 16 -2.03 -0.41 -18.78
C THR A 16 -1.01 -1.55 -18.68
N PRO A 17 0.29 -1.21 -18.63
CA PRO A 17 1.31 -2.21 -18.38
C PRO A 17 1.14 -2.81 -16.98
N VAL A 18 1.58 -4.05 -16.81
CA VAL A 18 1.69 -4.67 -15.49
C VAL A 18 2.89 -4.07 -14.77
N SER A 19 2.65 -3.51 -13.59
CA SER A 19 3.73 -3.01 -12.74
C SER A 19 4.30 -4.14 -11.90
N VAL A 20 5.62 -4.27 -11.90
CA VAL A 20 6.36 -5.17 -11.03
C VAL A 20 7.35 -4.40 -10.18
N ARG A 21 7.42 -4.73 -8.89
CA ARG A 21 8.42 -4.20 -7.99
C ARG A 21 9.61 -5.17 -7.90
N VAL A 22 10.80 -4.63 -8.03
CA VAL A 22 12.06 -5.37 -7.91
C VAL A 22 12.42 -5.56 -6.43
N ASN A 23 12.69 -6.79 -6.03
CA ASN A 23 13.20 -7.11 -4.70
C ASN A 23 14.71 -6.76 -4.62
N ARG A 24 14.99 -5.58 -4.06
CA ARG A 24 16.34 -5.05 -3.95
C ARG A 24 17.25 -5.84 -3.02
N MET A 25 16.70 -6.76 -2.24
CA MET A 25 17.50 -7.70 -1.43
C MET A 25 18.08 -8.86 -2.27
N LYS A 26 17.54 -9.09 -3.49
CA LYS A 26 17.91 -10.23 -4.33
C LYS A 26 18.52 -9.85 -5.68
N THR A 27 18.21 -8.67 -6.21
CA THR A 27 18.66 -8.27 -7.55
C THR A 27 18.63 -6.75 -7.74
N ALA A 28 19.34 -6.26 -8.75
CA ALA A 28 19.27 -4.88 -9.20
C ALA A 28 18.14 -4.69 -10.25
N PRO A 29 17.58 -3.48 -10.41
CA PRO A 29 16.53 -3.23 -11.41
C PRO A 29 16.94 -3.55 -12.84
N ASP A 30 18.18 -3.24 -13.24
CA ASP A 30 18.66 -3.51 -14.59
C ASP A 30 18.81 -5.01 -14.86
N GLU A 31 19.20 -5.79 -13.85
CA GLU A 31 19.28 -7.26 -13.94
C GLU A 31 17.88 -7.87 -14.07
N ALA A 32 16.92 -7.42 -13.23
CA ALA A 32 15.53 -7.86 -13.30
C ALA A 32 14.90 -7.49 -14.65
N LYS A 33 15.18 -6.28 -15.16
CA LYS A 33 14.73 -5.82 -16.49
C LYS A 33 15.26 -6.77 -17.58
N ALA A 34 16.56 -7.00 -17.63
CA ALA A 34 17.19 -7.87 -18.63
C ALA A 34 16.66 -9.32 -18.57
N GLU A 35 16.33 -9.81 -17.37
CA GLU A 35 15.72 -11.15 -17.19
C GLU A 35 14.31 -11.21 -17.77
N LEU A 36 13.48 -10.20 -17.51
CA LEU A 36 12.12 -10.12 -18.04
C LEU A 36 12.12 -9.93 -19.57
N GLU A 37 13.05 -9.14 -20.11
CA GLU A 37 13.22 -8.99 -21.56
C GLU A 37 13.64 -10.30 -22.24
N ARG A 38 14.53 -11.09 -21.62
CA ARG A 38 14.87 -12.44 -22.09
C ARG A 38 13.70 -13.42 -22.02
N ALA A 39 12.73 -13.18 -21.14
CA ALA A 39 11.49 -13.92 -21.08
C ALA A 39 10.44 -13.45 -22.12
N GLY A 40 10.81 -12.55 -23.03
CA GLY A 40 9.97 -12.08 -24.13
C GLY A 40 9.07 -10.88 -23.81
N MET A 41 9.26 -10.22 -22.68
CA MET A 41 8.47 -9.05 -22.29
C MET A 41 9.11 -7.75 -22.78
N THR A 42 8.30 -6.73 -23.04
CA THR A 42 8.77 -5.36 -23.19
C THR A 42 8.75 -4.69 -21.81
N VAL A 43 9.90 -4.15 -21.39
CA VAL A 43 10.08 -3.63 -20.03
C VAL A 43 10.62 -2.21 -20.04
N THR A 44 9.91 -1.30 -19.37
CA THR A 44 10.33 0.09 -19.16
C THR A 44 10.42 0.41 -17.68
N PRO A 45 11.49 1.10 -17.20
CA PRO A 45 11.53 1.60 -15.83
C PRO A 45 10.43 2.64 -15.60
N HIS A 46 9.83 2.63 -14.42
CA HIS A 46 8.90 3.68 -14.04
C HIS A 46 9.64 5.00 -13.79
N ARG A 47 9.10 6.12 -14.31
CA ARG A 47 9.78 7.44 -14.29
C ARG A 47 10.10 7.98 -12.88
N ALA A 48 9.31 7.61 -11.86
CA ALA A 48 9.40 8.15 -10.51
C ALA A 48 9.77 7.12 -9.44
N PHE A 49 9.84 5.82 -9.78
CA PHE A 49 10.16 4.75 -8.84
C PHE A 49 11.31 3.92 -9.38
N ALA A 50 12.45 3.96 -8.70
CA ALA A 50 13.67 3.28 -9.14
C ALA A 50 13.60 1.74 -9.12
N ASP A 51 12.64 1.18 -8.39
CA ASP A 51 12.45 -0.26 -8.20
C ASP A 51 11.15 -0.79 -8.84
N ILE A 52 10.44 0.03 -9.61
CA ILE A 52 9.24 -0.38 -10.36
C ILE A 52 9.56 -0.46 -11.84
N LEU A 53 9.20 -1.58 -12.44
CA LEU A 53 9.27 -1.83 -13.87
C LEU A 53 7.85 -2.00 -14.43
N LEU A 54 7.61 -1.45 -15.61
CA LEU A 54 6.36 -1.55 -16.36
C LEU A 54 6.54 -2.58 -17.47
N CYS A 55 5.71 -3.61 -17.45
CA CYS A 55 5.86 -4.79 -18.32
C CYS A 55 4.64 -4.97 -19.23
N THR A 56 4.88 -5.27 -20.50
CA THR A 56 3.87 -5.66 -21.49
C THR A 56 4.34 -6.87 -22.28
N GLY A 57 3.42 -7.53 -22.99
CA GLY A 57 3.75 -8.64 -23.89
C GLY A 57 3.96 -9.99 -23.22
N GLY A 58 3.51 -10.17 -21.98
CA GLY A 58 3.64 -11.45 -21.28
C GLY A 58 3.06 -11.44 -19.87
N ASP A 59 3.19 -12.56 -19.18
CA ASP A 59 2.82 -12.70 -17.75
C ASP A 59 4.05 -12.71 -16.87
N ALA A 60 4.28 -11.60 -16.16
CA ALA A 60 5.40 -11.46 -15.22
C ALA A 60 5.38 -12.50 -14.09
N ALA A 61 4.18 -12.97 -13.68
CA ALA A 61 4.03 -13.97 -12.64
C ALA A 61 4.42 -15.38 -13.10
N ALA A 62 4.44 -15.63 -14.39
CA ALA A 62 4.88 -16.91 -14.99
C ALA A 62 6.41 -17.00 -15.16
N THR A 63 7.16 -15.94 -14.92
CA THR A 63 8.62 -15.85 -15.13
C THR A 63 9.43 -16.52 -14.00
N GLU A 64 10.68 -16.87 -14.31
CA GLU A 64 11.65 -17.34 -13.31
C GLU A 64 11.99 -16.22 -12.31
N ALA A 65 12.07 -14.96 -12.75
CA ALA A 65 12.27 -13.81 -11.89
C ALA A 65 11.22 -13.73 -10.76
N PHE A 66 9.95 -14.04 -11.07
CA PHE A 66 8.88 -14.08 -10.08
C PHE A 66 9.03 -15.30 -9.15
N ARG A 67 9.22 -16.51 -9.70
CA ARG A 67 9.36 -17.75 -8.90
C ARG A 67 10.54 -17.66 -7.92
N ALA A 68 11.65 -17.11 -8.36
CA ALA A 68 12.85 -16.89 -7.53
C ALA A 68 12.71 -15.72 -6.54
N GLY A 69 11.59 -14.99 -6.57
CA GLY A 69 11.33 -13.87 -5.67
C GLY A 69 12.18 -12.63 -5.94
N ARG A 70 12.71 -12.48 -7.17
CA ARG A 70 13.45 -11.28 -7.60
C ARG A 70 12.50 -10.12 -7.93
N ILE A 71 11.25 -10.45 -8.31
CA ILE A 71 10.19 -9.48 -8.54
C ILE A 71 8.89 -9.88 -7.85
N THR A 72 8.00 -8.92 -7.68
CA THR A 72 6.60 -9.14 -7.30
C THR A 72 5.69 -8.19 -8.07
N VAL A 73 4.48 -8.67 -8.44
CA VAL A 73 3.48 -7.81 -9.08
C VAL A 73 2.93 -6.87 -8.03
N GLN A 74 3.13 -5.58 -8.23
CA GLN A 74 2.64 -4.53 -7.34
C GLN A 74 2.52 -3.20 -8.09
N ASP A 75 1.41 -2.49 -7.89
CA ASP A 75 1.25 -1.14 -8.42
C ASP A 75 2.15 -0.14 -7.71
N ALA A 76 2.62 0.88 -8.46
CA ALA A 76 3.49 1.92 -7.95
C ALA A 76 2.85 2.72 -6.80
N ALA A 77 1.54 3.02 -6.86
CA ALA A 77 0.83 3.70 -5.77
C ALA A 77 0.79 2.84 -4.49
N SER A 78 0.58 1.53 -4.64
CA SER A 78 0.63 0.59 -3.52
C SER A 78 2.04 0.48 -2.91
N ALA A 79 3.09 0.52 -3.75
CA ALA A 79 4.48 0.56 -3.28
C ALA A 79 4.80 1.88 -2.56
N LEU A 80 4.21 3.00 -3.00
CA LEU A 80 4.38 4.30 -2.34
C LEU A 80 3.88 4.30 -0.91
N ALA A 81 2.80 3.59 -0.57
CA ALA A 81 2.32 3.50 0.80
C ALA A 81 3.38 2.89 1.74
N ALA A 82 4.08 1.85 1.30
CA ALA A 82 5.20 1.27 2.06
C ALA A 82 6.42 2.21 2.11
N PHE A 83 6.68 2.99 1.04
CA PHE A 83 7.70 4.04 1.06
C PHE A 83 7.38 5.12 2.10
N VAL A 84 6.13 5.59 2.16
CA VAL A 84 5.67 6.61 3.11
C VAL A 84 5.70 6.11 4.55
N ALA A 85 5.38 4.83 4.78
CA ALA A 85 5.49 4.19 6.08
C ALA A 85 6.95 4.16 6.58
N ASP A 86 7.90 3.99 5.67
CA ASP A 86 9.36 4.05 5.87
C ASP A 86 9.85 3.36 7.15
N PRO A 87 9.49 2.08 7.40
CA PRO A 87 9.94 1.38 8.58
C PRO A 87 11.45 1.17 8.55
N LYS A 88 12.11 1.36 9.69
CA LYS A 88 13.57 1.21 9.80
C LYS A 88 13.95 -0.24 10.13
N PRO A 89 15.13 -0.72 9.70
CA PRO A 89 15.64 -2.01 10.13
C PRO A 89 15.66 -2.16 11.65
N GLY A 90 15.16 -3.27 12.16
CA GLY A 90 15.14 -3.59 13.60
C GLY A 90 13.90 -3.09 14.36
N THR A 91 12.98 -2.37 13.70
CA THR A 91 11.73 -1.88 14.33
C THR A 91 10.61 -2.92 14.31
N ALA A 92 9.55 -2.65 15.07
CA ALA A 92 8.32 -3.41 15.08
C ALA A 92 7.26 -2.74 14.19
N VAL A 93 6.71 -3.49 13.23
CA VAL A 93 5.74 -3.01 12.24
C VAL A 93 4.46 -3.83 12.30
N LEU A 94 3.32 -3.18 12.17
CA LEU A 94 2.01 -3.80 12.07
C LEU A 94 1.32 -3.36 10.79
N ASP A 95 0.91 -4.33 9.94
CA ASP A 95 0.08 -4.12 8.75
C ASP A 95 -1.30 -4.72 9.04
N CYS A 96 -2.28 -3.85 9.32
CA CYS A 96 -3.55 -4.26 9.92
C CYS A 96 -4.56 -4.85 8.92
N CYS A 97 -4.39 -4.60 7.61
CA CYS A 97 -5.26 -5.10 6.53
C CYS A 97 -4.37 -5.57 5.37
N ALA A 98 -3.48 -6.55 5.65
CA ALA A 98 -2.28 -6.78 4.84
C ALA A 98 -2.52 -7.47 3.50
N ALA A 99 -3.59 -8.27 3.35
CA ALA A 99 -3.75 -9.11 2.16
C ALA A 99 -3.91 -8.30 0.85
N PRO A 100 -3.25 -8.73 -0.22
CA PRO A 100 -2.51 -9.97 -0.43
C PRO A 100 -1.02 -9.97 -0.02
N GLY A 101 -0.54 -8.94 0.69
CA GLY A 101 0.81 -8.89 1.24
C GLY A 101 1.77 -7.90 0.56
N GLY A 102 1.40 -7.31 -0.57
CA GLY A 102 2.31 -6.47 -1.36
C GLY A 102 2.97 -5.33 -0.57
N LYS A 103 2.20 -4.65 0.30
CA LYS A 103 2.71 -3.56 1.17
C LYS A 103 3.58 -4.10 2.29
N SER A 104 3.16 -5.20 2.94
CA SER A 104 3.98 -5.92 3.93
C SER A 104 5.34 -6.33 3.35
N PHE A 105 5.36 -6.89 2.13
CA PHE A 105 6.61 -7.28 1.47
C PHE A 105 7.52 -6.08 1.20
N ALA A 106 6.96 -4.98 0.66
CA ALA A 106 7.70 -3.76 0.40
C ALA A 106 8.28 -3.16 1.69
N MET A 107 7.53 -3.17 2.80
CA MET A 107 8.01 -2.73 4.11
C MET A 107 9.11 -3.64 4.64
N ALA A 108 8.95 -4.97 4.56
CA ALA A 108 9.95 -5.93 5.04
C ALA A 108 11.28 -5.84 4.26
N GLU A 109 11.24 -5.58 2.94
CA GLU A 109 12.42 -5.31 2.13
C GLU A 109 13.12 -4.02 2.56
N ARG A 110 12.38 -2.94 2.87
CA ARG A 110 12.95 -1.70 3.42
C ARG A 110 13.60 -1.92 4.79
N MET A 111 13.03 -2.80 5.60
CA MET A 111 13.60 -3.25 6.87
C MET A 111 14.83 -4.17 6.69
N GLN A 112 15.19 -4.52 5.45
CA GLN A 112 16.29 -5.45 5.15
C GLN A 112 16.13 -6.83 5.85
N GLY A 113 14.89 -7.29 6.00
CA GLY A 113 14.56 -8.52 6.71
C GLY A 113 14.83 -8.49 8.23
N LYS A 114 15.09 -7.31 8.82
CA LYS A 114 15.42 -7.14 10.24
C LYS A 114 14.22 -6.56 11.02
N GLY A 115 14.13 -6.87 12.32
CA GLY A 115 13.01 -6.48 13.17
C GLY A 115 11.85 -7.45 13.03
N SER A 116 10.62 -6.98 13.26
CA SER A 116 9.40 -7.78 13.16
C SER A 116 8.30 -7.06 12.39
N LEU A 117 7.67 -7.74 11.45
CA LEU A 117 6.49 -7.26 10.74
C LEU A 117 5.35 -8.27 10.93
N THR A 118 4.26 -7.82 11.54
CA THR A 118 3.04 -8.62 11.70
C THR A 118 2.02 -8.17 10.66
N SER A 119 1.63 -9.10 9.78
CA SER A 119 0.64 -8.89 8.73
C SER A 119 -0.69 -9.52 9.13
N CYS A 120 -1.73 -8.71 9.24
CA CYS A 120 -3.05 -9.11 9.70
C CYS A 120 -4.09 -9.11 8.59
N ASP A 121 -5.01 -10.03 8.62
CA ASP A 121 -6.24 -10.02 7.82
C ASP A 121 -7.33 -10.81 8.56
N ILE A 122 -8.61 -10.50 8.27
CA ILE A 122 -9.76 -11.22 8.86
C ILE A 122 -10.02 -12.58 8.23
N TYR A 123 -9.34 -12.90 7.11
CA TYR A 123 -9.55 -14.14 6.35
C TYR A 123 -8.29 -15.02 6.38
N GLU A 124 -8.38 -16.17 6.99
CA GLU A 124 -7.28 -17.13 7.13
C GLU A 124 -6.67 -17.54 5.78
N HIS A 125 -7.51 -17.80 4.75
CA HIS A 125 -7.02 -18.17 3.41
C HIS A 125 -6.17 -17.09 2.74
N LYS A 126 -6.34 -15.82 3.13
CA LYS A 126 -5.51 -14.72 2.64
C LYS A 126 -4.15 -14.67 3.35
N LEU A 127 -4.10 -15.02 4.64
CA LEU A 127 -2.86 -15.09 5.41
C LEU A 127 -1.88 -16.11 4.79
N LYS A 128 -2.38 -17.25 4.29
CA LYS A 128 -1.58 -18.24 3.59
C LYS A 128 -0.87 -17.64 2.37
N ARG A 129 -1.54 -16.80 1.59
CA ARG A 129 -0.92 -16.11 0.44
C ARG A 129 0.20 -15.17 0.86
N ILE A 130 0.05 -14.50 2.01
CA ILE A 130 1.11 -13.64 2.57
C ILE A 130 2.32 -14.51 2.98
N GLN A 131 2.10 -15.64 3.65
CA GLN A 131 3.17 -16.57 4.04
C GLN A 131 3.93 -17.11 2.83
N GLU A 132 3.21 -17.58 1.81
CA GLU A 132 3.80 -18.08 0.56
C GLU A 132 4.61 -16.98 -0.17
N GLY A 133 4.07 -15.75 -0.23
CA GLY A 133 4.75 -14.60 -0.80
C GLY A 133 6.00 -14.20 -0.04
N ALA A 134 5.94 -14.16 1.29
CA ALA A 134 7.08 -13.86 2.17
C ALA A 134 8.20 -14.90 2.01
N ALA A 135 7.86 -16.19 1.99
CA ALA A 135 8.81 -17.28 1.77
C ALA A 135 9.48 -17.17 0.39
N ARG A 136 8.71 -16.95 -0.68
CA ARG A 136 9.20 -16.77 -2.05
C ARG A 136 10.15 -15.57 -2.16
N LEU A 137 9.81 -14.46 -1.52
CA LEU A 137 10.61 -13.23 -1.55
C LEU A 137 11.83 -13.30 -0.60
N GLY A 138 11.88 -14.28 0.32
CA GLY A 138 12.97 -14.40 1.30
C GLY A 138 12.89 -13.37 2.44
N LEU A 139 11.68 -13.14 2.97
CA LEU A 139 11.38 -12.15 4.00
C LEU A 139 11.08 -12.83 5.36
N PRO A 140 12.10 -13.20 6.14
CA PRO A 140 11.95 -14.01 7.35
C PRO A 140 11.33 -13.25 8.53
N ASN A 141 11.29 -11.93 8.45
CA ASN A 141 10.77 -11.05 9.51
C ASN A 141 9.26 -10.83 9.44
N ILE A 142 8.57 -11.46 8.46
CA ILE A 142 7.10 -11.40 8.35
C ILE A 142 6.49 -12.57 9.11
N ARG A 143 5.52 -12.28 9.96
CA ARG A 143 4.58 -13.22 10.54
C ARG A 143 3.16 -12.79 10.23
N THR A 144 2.23 -13.74 10.24
CA THR A 144 0.80 -13.48 9.95
C THR A 144 -0.06 -13.75 11.16
N GLU A 145 -1.09 -12.95 11.36
CA GLU A 145 -2.05 -13.09 12.45
C GLU A 145 -3.48 -12.91 11.93
N LEU A 146 -4.39 -13.78 12.36
CA LEU A 146 -5.82 -13.64 12.10
C LEU A 146 -6.38 -12.58 13.05
N GLN A 147 -6.74 -11.42 12.52
CA GLN A 147 -7.19 -10.28 13.32
C GLN A 147 -8.18 -9.42 12.53
N ASP A 148 -9.29 -9.06 13.17
CA ASP A 148 -10.17 -8.01 12.73
C ASP A 148 -9.55 -6.66 13.12
N ALA A 149 -9.23 -5.82 12.13
CA ALA A 149 -8.61 -4.51 12.36
C ALA A 149 -9.51 -3.52 13.12
N SER A 150 -10.82 -3.76 13.18
CA SER A 150 -11.77 -2.96 13.98
C SER A 150 -11.84 -3.41 15.45
N ALA A 151 -11.31 -4.59 15.79
CA ALA A 151 -11.33 -5.14 17.13
C ALA A 151 -9.99 -4.93 17.85
N PHE A 152 -10.03 -4.33 19.05
CA PHE A 152 -8.83 -4.04 19.83
C PHE A 152 -8.21 -5.27 20.45
N ARG A 153 -6.90 -5.39 20.28
CA ARG A 153 -6.08 -6.43 20.91
C ARG A 153 -5.14 -5.80 21.93
N ALA A 154 -5.44 -5.98 23.21
CA ALA A 154 -4.81 -5.24 24.30
C ALA A 154 -3.29 -5.46 24.39
N GLU A 155 -2.80 -6.66 24.10
CA GLU A 155 -1.38 -7.00 24.11
C GLU A 155 -0.55 -6.30 23.04
N TRP A 156 -1.21 -5.66 22.07
CA TRP A 156 -0.54 -4.86 21.01
C TRP A 156 -0.56 -3.35 21.28
N ALA A 157 -1.17 -2.92 22.39
CA ALA A 157 -1.20 -1.51 22.74
C ALA A 157 0.22 -0.91 22.78
N GLU A 158 0.43 0.18 22.06
CA GLU A 158 1.71 0.91 21.97
C GLU A 158 2.94 0.01 21.68
N SER A 159 2.76 -1.03 20.87
CA SER A 159 3.82 -2.01 20.58
C SER A 159 4.56 -1.79 19.27
N ALA A 160 3.97 -1.03 18.32
CA ALA A 160 4.51 -0.86 16.98
C ALA A 160 5.16 0.52 16.77
N ASP A 161 6.33 0.53 16.15
CA ASP A 161 7.01 1.76 15.72
C ASP A 161 6.35 2.34 14.46
N THR A 162 5.78 1.45 13.63
CA THR A 162 5.03 1.82 12.41
C THR A 162 3.78 0.94 12.29
N VAL A 163 2.64 1.56 12.05
CA VAL A 163 1.37 0.88 11.77
C VAL A 163 0.86 1.33 10.41
N LEU A 164 0.51 0.37 9.55
CA LEU A 164 -0.13 0.59 8.27
C LEU A 164 -1.59 0.10 8.32
N CYS A 165 -2.51 0.98 7.92
CA CYS A 165 -3.93 0.72 7.76
C CYS A 165 -4.30 0.91 6.28
N ASP A 166 -4.13 -0.15 5.46
CA ASP A 166 -4.60 -0.18 4.07
C ASP A 166 -6.03 -0.71 4.06
N VAL A 167 -6.96 0.17 4.42
CA VAL A 167 -8.31 -0.21 4.81
C VAL A 167 -9.19 -0.70 3.64
N PRO A 168 -10.21 -1.53 3.91
CA PRO A 168 -11.23 -1.86 2.92
C PRO A 168 -11.89 -0.60 2.38
N CYS A 169 -12.02 -0.49 1.05
CA CYS A 169 -12.56 0.70 0.39
C CYS A 169 -13.39 0.34 -0.84
N SER A 170 -14.00 1.36 -1.47
CA SER A 170 -14.77 1.18 -2.69
C SER A 170 -13.94 0.63 -3.86
N GLY A 171 -12.64 0.90 -3.91
CA GLY A 171 -11.76 0.49 -5.00
C GLY A 171 -11.93 1.33 -6.28
N LEU A 172 -12.56 2.49 -6.20
CA LEU A 172 -12.81 3.35 -7.37
C LEU A 172 -11.57 4.06 -7.92
N GLY A 173 -10.40 3.79 -7.38
CA GLY A 173 -9.11 4.22 -7.93
C GLY A 173 -8.45 3.17 -8.83
N ILE A 174 -8.93 1.91 -8.81
CA ILE A 174 -8.31 0.79 -9.55
C ILE A 174 -9.23 0.20 -10.63
N ILE A 175 -10.17 1.00 -11.13
CA ILE A 175 -11.18 0.59 -12.14
C ILE A 175 -10.51 -0.01 -13.39
N ARG A 176 -9.39 0.55 -13.84
CA ARG A 176 -8.65 0.03 -14.99
C ARG A 176 -8.14 -1.41 -14.82
N LYS A 177 -7.94 -1.87 -13.58
CA LYS A 177 -7.50 -3.23 -13.23
C LYS A 177 -8.63 -4.11 -12.73
N LYS A 178 -9.68 -3.49 -12.15
CA LYS A 178 -10.86 -4.16 -11.60
C LYS A 178 -12.13 -3.46 -12.08
N PRO A 179 -12.52 -3.63 -13.35
CA PRO A 179 -13.66 -2.93 -13.95
C PRO A 179 -14.98 -3.23 -13.25
N GLU A 180 -15.09 -4.37 -12.57
CA GLU A 180 -16.25 -4.75 -11.77
C GLU A 180 -16.54 -3.78 -10.61
N THR A 181 -15.56 -3.00 -10.16
CA THR A 181 -15.77 -1.99 -9.10
C THR A 181 -16.76 -0.90 -9.50
N ARG A 182 -16.96 -0.68 -10.80
CA ARG A 182 -17.96 0.28 -11.34
C ARG A 182 -19.39 -0.08 -10.97
N TYR A 183 -19.66 -1.34 -10.66
CA TYR A 183 -21.01 -1.87 -10.41
C TYR A 183 -21.27 -2.10 -8.91
N LYS A 184 -20.40 -1.62 -8.03
CA LYS A 184 -20.63 -1.69 -6.59
C LYS A 184 -21.83 -0.85 -6.20
N ASP A 185 -22.63 -1.38 -5.26
CA ASP A 185 -23.78 -0.70 -4.71
C ASP A 185 -23.36 0.60 -4.00
N PRO A 186 -23.90 1.78 -4.40
CA PRO A 186 -23.62 3.05 -3.74
C PRO A 186 -23.95 3.06 -2.24
N ASP A 187 -24.99 2.32 -1.80
CA ASP A 187 -25.38 2.24 -0.40
C ASP A 187 -24.36 1.46 0.43
N GLU A 188 -23.75 0.42 -0.14
CA GLU A 188 -22.63 -0.28 0.51
C GLU A 188 -21.38 0.60 0.58
N ILE A 189 -21.07 1.35 -0.48
CA ILE A 189 -19.97 2.33 -0.47
C ILE A 189 -20.19 3.42 0.58
N ALA A 190 -21.44 3.86 0.80
CA ALA A 190 -21.76 4.89 1.78
C ALA A 190 -21.46 4.48 3.24
N LYS A 191 -21.39 3.18 3.53
CA LYS A 191 -21.08 2.64 4.87
C LYS A 191 -19.57 2.57 5.16
N LEU A 192 -18.73 2.58 4.12
CA LEU A 192 -17.28 2.38 4.26
C LEU A 192 -16.57 3.43 5.13
N PRO A 193 -16.88 4.74 5.04
CA PRO A 193 -16.17 5.73 5.86
C PRO A 193 -16.26 5.48 7.37
N ALA A 194 -17.40 5.01 7.87
CA ALA A 194 -17.58 4.68 9.28
C ALA A 194 -16.71 3.49 9.71
N LEU A 195 -16.64 2.44 8.88
CA LEU A 195 -15.77 1.29 9.11
C LEU A 195 -14.29 1.69 9.04
N GLN A 196 -13.92 2.51 8.06
CA GLN A 196 -12.54 2.98 7.88
C GLN A 196 -12.06 3.81 9.05
N LEU A 197 -12.91 4.69 9.58
CA LEU A 197 -12.60 5.48 10.78
C LEU A 197 -12.44 4.56 11.99
N ALA A 198 -13.35 3.61 12.23
CA ALA A 198 -13.24 2.66 13.33
C ALA A 198 -11.96 1.82 13.27
N ILE A 199 -11.54 1.37 12.08
CA ILE A 199 -10.26 0.68 11.88
C ILE A 199 -9.09 1.62 12.21
N LEU A 200 -9.10 2.84 11.71
CA LEU A 200 -8.02 3.80 11.93
C LEU A 200 -7.85 4.14 13.41
N GLU A 201 -8.96 4.40 14.13
CA GLU A 201 -8.99 4.67 15.58
C GLU A 201 -8.45 3.48 16.38
N ASN A 202 -8.86 2.26 16.02
CA ASN A 202 -8.36 1.07 16.69
C ASN A 202 -6.85 0.87 16.45
N CYS A 203 -6.41 0.98 15.19
CA CYS A 203 -5.01 0.79 14.82
C CYS A 203 -4.09 1.85 15.41
N ALA A 204 -4.57 3.08 15.60
CA ALA A 204 -3.82 4.16 16.25
C ALA A 204 -3.36 3.81 17.66
N ARG A 205 -4.13 2.98 18.38
CA ARG A 205 -3.83 2.51 19.75
C ARG A 205 -2.59 1.60 19.81
N TYR A 206 -2.19 1.01 18.67
CA TYR A 206 -1.00 0.15 18.58
C TYR A 206 0.29 0.93 18.34
N VAL A 207 0.18 2.19 17.93
CA VAL A 207 1.34 3.03 17.63
C VAL A 207 2.03 3.47 18.91
N LYS A 208 3.34 3.25 19.02
CA LYS A 208 4.17 3.79 20.11
C LYS A 208 4.18 5.32 20.11
N LYS A 209 4.47 5.95 21.25
CA LYS A 209 4.82 7.37 21.28
C LYS A 209 5.99 7.64 20.32
N GLY A 210 5.88 8.69 19.51
CA GLY A 210 6.83 8.97 18.44
C GLY A 210 6.79 8.01 17.27
N GLY A 211 5.83 7.06 17.22
CA GLY A 211 5.62 6.12 16.13
C GLY A 211 4.89 6.75 14.94
N THR A 212 4.83 6.01 13.85
CA THR A 212 4.19 6.42 12.58
C THR A 212 2.92 5.61 12.34
N LEU A 213 1.84 6.29 11.94
CA LEU A 213 0.60 5.70 11.47
C LEU A 213 0.41 6.09 10.01
N VAL A 214 0.19 5.11 9.14
CA VAL A 214 -0.13 5.37 7.73
C VAL A 214 -1.51 4.82 7.44
N TYR A 215 -2.35 5.66 6.86
CA TYR A 215 -3.66 5.30 6.33
C TYR A 215 -3.60 5.30 4.81
N SER A 216 -4.16 4.28 4.17
CA SER A 216 -4.22 4.21 2.71
C SER A 216 -5.47 3.53 2.18
N THR A 217 -5.88 3.91 0.96
CA THR A 217 -7.00 3.32 0.23
C THR A 217 -6.71 3.26 -1.26
N CYS A 218 -7.31 2.33 -1.98
CA CYS A 218 -7.30 2.29 -3.44
C CYS A 218 -8.55 2.96 -4.05
N THR A 219 -9.02 4.07 -3.45
CA THR A 219 -10.13 4.88 -3.95
C THR A 219 -9.72 6.35 -4.09
N ILE A 220 -10.44 7.09 -4.92
CA ILE A 220 -10.27 8.54 -5.11
C ILE A 220 -11.40 9.34 -4.43
N LEU A 221 -12.27 8.68 -3.68
CA LEU A 221 -13.39 9.34 -3.00
C LEU A 221 -12.94 10.05 -1.74
N ARG A 222 -13.06 11.36 -1.71
CA ARG A 222 -12.68 12.21 -0.58
C ARG A 222 -13.31 11.76 0.74
N ARG A 223 -14.58 11.29 0.72
CA ARG A 223 -15.28 10.80 1.91
C ARG A 223 -14.67 9.57 2.54
N GLU A 224 -13.92 8.75 1.76
CA GLU A 224 -13.18 7.59 2.24
C GLU A 224 -11.71 7.93 2.57
N ASN A 225 -11.26 9.12 2.21
CA ASN A 225 -9.87 9.55 2.24
C ASN A 225 -9.68 10.71 3.24
N GLU A 226 -9.56 11.94 2.73
CA GLU A 226 -9.25 13.13 3.54
C GLU A 226 -10.28 13.36 4.66
N ASP A 227 -11.57 13.06 4.42
CA ASP A 227 -12.61 13.31 5.41
C ASP A 227 -12.50 12.34 6.59
N VAL A 228 -12.11 11.05 6.35
CA VAL A 228 -11.81 10.08 7.41
C VAL A 228 -10.61 10.53 8.24
N VAL A 229 -9.52 10.92 7.57
CA VAL A 229 -8.29 11.36 8.26
C VAL A 229 -8.52 12.63 9.08
N ARG A 230 -9.30 13.59 8.55
CA ARG A 230 -9.65 14.82 9.29
C ARG A 230 -10.53 14.54 10.49
N ALA A 231 -11.53 13.64 10.37
CA ALA A 231 -12.35 13.21 11.49
C ALA A 231 -11.51 12.56 12.58
N PHE A 232 -10.58 11.68 12.20
CA PHE A 232 -9.63 11.06 13.12
C PHE A 232 -8.77 12.11 13.84
N LEU A 233 -8.12 13.03 13.12
CA LEU A 233 -7.25 14.06 13.72
C LEU A 233 -8.02 15.01 14.64
N ALA A 234 -9.29 15.29 14.38
CA ALA A 234 -10.12 16.11 15.25
C ALA A 234 -10.43 15.43 16.60
N ALA A 235 -10.52 14.09 16.61
CA ALA A 235 -10.78 13.29 17.80
C ALA A 235 -9.50 12.87 18.56
N HIS A 236 -8.34 12.88 17.89
CA HIS A 236 -7.08 12.34 18.39
C HIS A 236 -5.97 13.40 18.35
N PRO A 237 -5.96 14.38 19.31
CA PRO A 237 -4.96 15.45 19.36
C PRO A 237 -3.54 14.97 19.62
N GLU A 238 -3.36 13.72 20.06
CA GLU A 238 -2.06 13.06 20.20
C GLU A 238 -1.43 12.64 18.86
N PHE A 239 -2.13 12.81 17.73
CA PHE A 239 -1.61 12.61 16.39
C PHE A 239 -1.55 13.92 15.60
N ALA A 240 -0.54 14.04 14.74
CA ALA A 240 -0.42 15.16 13.81
C ALA A 240 -0.03 14.64 12.42
N PRO A 241 -0.37 15.37 11.33
CA PRO A 241 0.17 15.12 10.01
C PRO A 241 1.71 15.09 10.03
N ALA A 242 2.32 14.16 9.32
CA ALA A 242 3.77 14.04 9.21
C ALA A 242 4.22 14.34 7.78
N PRO A 243 5.02 15.38 7.53
CA PRO A 243 5.50 15.72 6.20
C PRO A 243 6.33 14.60 5.58
N TRP A 244 6.25 14.51 4.25
CA TRP A 244 7.06 13.60 3.44
C TRP A 244 7.11 14.08 1.98
N SER A 245 8.04 13.53 1.20
CA SER A 245 8.16 13.88 -0.22
C SER A 245 8.49 12.67 -1.08
N HIS A 246 8.05 12.70 -2.34
CA HIS A 246 8.39 11.69 -3.34
C HIS A 246 8.33 12.30 -4.75
N PRO A 247 9.20 11.89 -5.70
CA PRO A 247 9.21 12.43 -7.06
C PRO A 247 7.87 12.37 -7.81
N VAL A 248 7.01 11.39 -7.48
CA VAL A 248 5.68 11.23 -8.11
C VAL A 248 4.69 12.31 -7.72
N CYS A 249 4.82 12.90 -6.55
CA CYS A 249 3.82 13.84 -6.01
C CYS A 249 4.41 15.10 -5.35
N GLY A 250 5.73 15.24 -5.28
CA GLY A 250 6.41 16.35 -4.61
C GLY A 250 6.31 16.31 -3.08
N GLU A 251 6.48 17.47 -2.46
CA GLU A 251 6.38 17.65 -1.01
C GLU A 251 4.92 17.63 -0.53
N ARG A 252 4.68 17.01 0.62
CA ARG A 252 3.37 16.88 1.27
C ARG A 252 3.48 17.33 2.72
N GLU A 253 3.33 18.62 2.95
CA GLU A 253 3.41 19.23 4.28
C GLU A 253 2.26 18.79 5.18
N ASP A 254 1.08 18.57 4.61
CA ASP A 254 -0.10 18.06 5.30
C ASP A 254 -0.11 16.52 5.48
N GLY A 255 0.98 15.86 5.06
CA GLY A 255 1.13 14.41 5.14
C GLY A 255 0.24 13.60 4.18
N MET A 256 -0.59 14.23 3.34
CA MET A 256 -1.63 13.56 2.55
C MET A 256 -1.42 13.72 1.04
N VAL A 257 -1.82 12.70 0.28
CA VAL A 257 -1.91 12.75 -1.18
C VAL A 257 -3.02 11.88 -1.71
N THR A 258 -3.78 12.40 -2.67
CA THR A 258 -4.63 11.60 -3.57
C THR A 258 -3.92 11.50 -4.92
N LEU A 259 -3.50 10.30 -5.29
CA LEU A 259 -2.94 10.00 -6.60
C LEU A 259 -4.07 9.79 -7.61
N LEU A 260 -3.90 10.35 -8.80
CA LEU A 260 -4.84 10.22 -9.91
C LEU A 260 -4.13 9.63 -11.13
N PRO A 261 -4.70 8.62 -11.81
CA PRO A 261 -4.04 7.97 -12.94
C PRO A 261 -3.52 8.92 -14.02
N PRO A 262 -4.26 9.96 -14.45
CA PRO A 262 -3.80 10.85 -15.52
C PRO A 262 -2.72 11.85 -15.09
N GLU A 263 -2.37 11.94 -13.82
CA GLU A 263 -1.40 12.91 -13.31
C GLU A 263 -0.13 12.25 -12.79
N HIS A 264 -0.26 11.07 -12.18
CA HIS A 264 0.82 10.43 -11.45
C HIS A 264 1.36 9.16 -12.12
N ASP A 265 0.72 8.70 -13.20
CA ASP A 265 1.07 7.45 -13.90
C ASP A 265 1.01 6.22 -12.97
N THR A 266 0.04 6.23 -12.05
CA THR A 266 -0.24 5.18 -11.07
C THR A 266 -1.72 4.87 -11.08
N ASP A 267 -2.16 3.86 -10.29
CA ASP A 267 -3.58 3.74 -9.94
C ASP A 267 -4.05 4.94 -9.11
N GLY A 268 -5.37 5.16 -9.07
CA GLY A 268 -5.98 6.08 -8.12
C GLY A 268 -5.82 5.55 -6.70
N PHE A 269 -5.20 6.35 -5.82
CA PHE A 269 -4.82 5.90 -4.49
C PHE A 269 -4.73 7.08 -3.52
N PHE A 270 -5.01 6.83 -2.25
CA PHE A 270 -4.81 7.82 -1.20
C PHE A 270 -3.83 7.33 -0.15
N ILE A 271 -3.00 8.23 0.35
CA ILE A 271 -2.06 7.96 1.44
C ILE A 271 -2.06 9.15 2.39
N ALA A 272 -2.15 8.88 3.69
CA ALA A 272 -1.90 9.84 4.75
C ALA A 272 -0.87 9.29 5.74
N LYS A 273 0.13 10.10 6.06
CA LYS A 273 1.15 9.82 7.08
C LYS A 273 0.89 10.67 8.30
N LEU A 274 0.77 10.03 9.44
CA LEU A 274 0.54 10.64 10.73
C LEU A 274 1.66 10.26 11.70
N LYS A 275 1.92 11.12 12.65
CA LYS A 275 2.89 10.92 13.74
C LYS A 275 2.18 10.99 15.07
N ARG A 276 2.41 10.04 15.96
CA ARG A 276 1.97 10.14 17.35
C ARG A 276 2.92 11.07 18.11
N ILE A 277 2.43 12.26 18.48
CA ILE A 277 3.20 13.33 19.10
C ILE A 277 2.91 13.51 20.60
N GLY A 278 1.75 13.03 21.04
CA GLY A 278 1.22 13.26 22.37
C GLY A 278 1.63 12.23 23.44
N ASN A 279 1.35 12.61 24.65
CA ASN A 279 1.55 11.79 25.86
C ASN A 279 0.56 10.64 25.95
#